data_7797af9e36c5e3dc6b494e0ebc1a060a
#
_entry.id   7797af9e36c5e3dc6b494e0ebc1a060a
#
_cell.length_a   1.000
_cell.length_b   1.000
_cell.length_c   1.000
_cell.angle_alpha   90.00
_cell.angle_beta   90.00
_cell.angle_gamma   90.00
#
_symmetry.space_group_name_H-M   'P 1'
#
loop_
_entity.id
_entity.type
_entity.pdbx_description
1 polymer ?
#
loop_
_entity_poly.entity_id
_entity_poly.type
_entity_poly.pdbx_seq_one_letter_code
_entity_poly.pdbx_strand_id
1 'polypeptide(L)'
;MTQLSATVTDTNFELVYRCQKCWVWNQNGAEGSQLPTGELQVISWAQNNKVYNPSDIMQHDNGQSIFTIDVAPARNAKYSDWIKGTTTTTTSAVSSTSAPPVSAVACTGSPAPSGSYDYIIVGGGAGGIPVADKLSEAGKKVLLIEKGPPSLGRFGGTMGPAWLKGTGLTRFDVPGLCNQIWIDSAGVACTDTDQMAGCVLGGGAAVNAALWWKPNTIDWDLSFPNGWKARDMSAAVGRVFQRIGGTDTPSSDGKLYKQEGFDVLSGALGADGWTNVKANDKPNEKHRTYSKTPYMYANGQRQGPLGTYLVTALARSNFKLWTNTAVKRIIRTGGKATGVQLEGGPGGYCGNVTLNAGGRVILSAGTFGSAKLLFRSGIGPKDQLNIVKGSVQDGKTFIPEAQWINLPVGQNLNDHVNTDLVIQHKNVSFYDFYQAWSNPIKADKDAYLNKRAGILTQSAPNIGPIAWEVLKGSDGIERQFQWTARVEGPGINDTHSMTLSNYLGRGSTSRGVASINGALSMTVSTSPYLRNQPDTDAVIASLKSMVKALQRNPQIEMQVPPAGTTIEAYVASLSKTPSARRANHWIGTNKIGSDSGLNGGTSVVDLNTKVYGTDNIFVVDASIFPA
;
A
#
# COMPACT_ATOMS: atom_id res chain seq x y z
N MET A 1 -11.37 -34.37 14.52
CA MET A 1 -12.28 -34.07 13.39
C MET A 1 -12.86 -35.36 12.85
N THR A 2 -14.16 -35.39 12.55
CA THR A 2 -14.80 -36.52 11.88
C THR A 2 -15.29 -36.05 10.53
N GLN A 3 -14.82 -36.66 9.46
CA GLN A 3 -15.32 -36.37 8.12
C GLN A 3 -16.77 -36.90 8.00
N LEU A 4 -17.69 -36.07 7.58
CA LEU A 4 -19.09 -36.42 7.36
C LEU A 4 -19.36 -36.72 5.88
N SER A 5 -18.77 -35.97 4.97
CA SER A 5 -18.83 -36.27 3.54
C SER A 5 -17.59 -35.73 2.82
N ALA A 6 -17.32 -36.30 1.65
CA ALA A 6 -16.33 -35.80 0.69
C ALA A 6 -16.88 -36.00 -0.72
N THR A 7 -16.85 -34.93 -1.51
CA THR A 7 -17.15 -34.99 -2.94
C THR A 7 -15.94 -34.50 -3.68
N VAL A 8 -15.43 -35.27 -4.63
CA VAL A 8 -14.26 -34.92 -5.45
C VAL A 8 -14.68 -34.98 -6.90
N THR A 9 -14.37 -33.89 -7.64
CA THR A 9 -14.51 -33.82 -9.08
C THR A 9 -13.14 -33.48 -9.69
N ASP A 10 -13.00 -33.50 -11.01
CA ASP A 10 -11.75 -33.19 -11.68
C ASP A 10 -11.21 -31.77 -11.40
N THR A 11 -12.08 -30.87 -10.95
CA THR A 11 -11.73 -29.46 -10.75
C THR A 11 -12.03 -28.93 -9.34
N ASN A 12 -12.83 -29.64 -8.54
CA ASN A 12 -13.26 -29.20 -7.23
C ASN A 12 -13.34 -30.37 -6.25
N PHE A 13 -13.16 -30.08 -4.98
CA PHE A 13 -13.51 -31.01 -3.90
C PHE A 13 -14.32 -30.25 -2.83
N GLU A 14 -15.25 -30.99 -2.22
CA GLU A 14 -16.02 -30.50 -1.09
C GLU A 14 -15.84 -31.52 0.06
N LEU A 15 -15.42 -31.03 1.21
CA LEU A 15 -15.24 -31.83 2.41
C LEU A 15 -16.10 -31.26 3.53
N VAL A 16 -16.94 -32.09 4.11
CA VAL A 16 -17.74 -31.70 5.26
C VAL A 16 -17.22 -32.45 6.50
N TYR A 17 -16.83 -31.67 7.50
CA TYR A 17 -16.30 -32.19 8.75
C TYR A 17 -17.18 -31.82 9.94
N ARG A 18 -17.26 -32.73 10.89
CA ARG A 18 -17.65 -32.42 12.25
C ARG A 18 -16.40 -32.25 13.10
N CYS A 19 -16.28 -31.10 13.75
CA CYS A 19 -15.20 -30.85 14.69
C CYS A 19 -15.72 -30.70 16.12
N GLN A 20 -15.48 -31.72 16.95
CA GLN A 20 -15.65 -31.60 18.38
C GLN A 20 -14.38 -30.99 18.99
N LYS A 21 -14.52 -29.97 19.82
CA LYS A 21 -13.39 -29.28 20.49
C LYS A 21 -12.41 -28.60 19.54
N CYS A 22 -12.82 -28.10 18.36
CA CYS A 22 -11.95 -27.32 17.50
C CYS A 22 -11.47 -25.99 18.13
N TRP A 23 -12.13 -25.55 19.17
CA TRP A 23 -11.82 -24.34 19.91
C TRP A 23 -11.04 -24.62 21.22
N VAL A 24 -10.48 -25.81 21.33
CA VAL A 24 -9.64 -26.23 22.45
C VAL A 24 -8.25 -26.55 21.90
N TRP A 25 -7.22 -25.96 22.50
CA TRP A 25 -5.82 -26.20 22.13
C TRP A 25 -4.96 -26.41 23.37
N ASN A 26 -3.83 -27.08 23.19
CA ASN A 26 -2.82 -27.23 24.22
C ASN A 26 -1.55 -26.54 23.74
N GLN A 27 -1.06 -25.60 24.52
CA GLN A 27 0.20 -24.90 24.26
C GLN A 27 1.07 -24.95 25.52
N ASN A 28 2.25 -25.58 25.40
CA ASN A 28 3.22 -25.70 26.48
C ASN A 28 2.64 -26.35 27.76
N GLY A 29 1.78 -27.35 27.60
CA GLY A 29 1.16 -28.06 28.73
C GLY A 29 -0.05 -27.36 29.35
N ALA A 30 -0.44 -26.20 28.86
CA ALA A 30 -1.67 -25.53 29.27
C ALA A 30 -2.78 -25.74 28.23
N GLU A 31 -3.94 -26.21 28.69
CA GLU A 31 -5.14 -26.33 27.84
C GLU A 31 -5.84 -24.97 27.76
N GLY A 32 -5.96 -24.42 26.54
CA GLY A 32 -6.77 -23.26 26.26
C GLY A 32 -8.05 -23.65 25.53
N SER A 33 -9.14 -22.92 25.75
CA SER A 33 -10.37 -23.08 25.00
C SER A 33 -11.02 -21.74 24.75
N GLN A 34 -11.56 -21.56 23.54
CA GLN A 34 -12.39 -20.42 23.21
C GLN A 34 -13.68 -20.92 22.57
N LEU A 35 -14.80 -20.60 23.18
CA LEU A 35 -16.09 -20.81 22.55
C LEU A 35 -16.37 -19.67 21.58
N PRO A 36 -16.89 -19.95 20.38
CA PRO A 36 -17.30 -18.92 19.45
C PRO A 36 -18.46 -18.13 20.07
N THR A 37 -18.15 -16.97 20.61
CA THR A 37 -19.13 -16.07 21.25
C THR A 37 -19.57 -14.95 20.32
N GLY A 38 -18.81 -14.68 19.24
CA GLY A 38 -19.12 -13.69 18.22
C GLY A 38 -19.76 -14.30 16.96
N GLU A 39 -20.27 -13.45 16.10
CA GLU A 39 -20.82 -13.81 14.80
C GLU A 39 -19.73 -14.07 13.76
N LEU A 40 -18.55 -13.45 13.95
CA LEU A 40 -17.41 -13.60 13.06
C LEU A 40 -16.32 -14.48 13.67
N GLN A 41 -15.80 -15.41 12.87
CA GLN A 41 -14.71 -16.30 13.24
C GLN A 41 -13.59 -16.23 12.20
N VAL A 42 -12.34 -16.33 12.66
CA VAL A 42 -11.17 -16.39 11.80
C VAL A 42 -10.82 -17.84 11.53
N ILE A 43 -10.75 -18.20 10.26
CA ILE A 43 -10.36 -19.53 9.80
C ILE A 43 -9.11 -19.40 8.93
N SER A 44 -8.11 -20.23 9.20
CA SER A 44 -6.93 -20.36 8.35
C SER A 44 -7.03 -21.62 7.49
N TRP A 45 -6.51 -21.54 6.28
CA TRP A 45 -6.36 -22.67 5.37
C TRP A 45 -4.95 -22.71 4.80
N ALA A 46 -4.54 -23.88 4.37
CA ALA A 46 -3.25 -24.09 3.75
C ALA A 46 -3.36 -25.14 2.65
N GLN A 47 -2.54 -25.01 1.64
CA GLN A 47 -2.51 -25.87 0.47
C GLN A 47 -1.09 -26.40 0.24
N ASN A 48 -0.99 -27.66 -0.20
CA ASN A 48 0.26 -28.30 -0.56
C ASN A 48 0.11 -28.98 -1.93
N ASN A 49 1.11 -28.87 -2.80
CA ASN A 49 1.15 -29.48 -4.13
C ASN A 49 1.33 -30.99 -4.11
N LYS A 50 1.78 -31.53 -2.98
CA LYS A 50 2.07 -32.96 -2.85
C LYS A 50 0.95 -33.64 -2.08
N VAL A 51 0.61 -34.85 -2.51
CA VAL A 51 -0.31 -35.72 -1.76
C VAL A 51 0.52 -36.52 -0.77
N TYR A 52 0.25 -36.33 0.50
CA TYR A 52 0.88 -37.05 1.61
C TYR A 52 -0.11 -37.94 2.34
N ASN A 53 0.41 -38.77 3.23
CA ASN A 53 -0.46 -39.51 4.14
C ASN A 53 -1.19 -38.49 5.06
N PRO A 54 -2.53 -38.58 5.18
CA PRO A 54 -3.32 -37.64 6.00
C PRO A 54 -2.92 -37.56 7.48
N SER A 55 -2.13 -38.49 7.98
CA SER A 55 -1.63 -38.51 9.35
C SER A 55 -0.38 -37.65 9.55
N ASP A 56 0.29 -37.19 8.47
CA ASP A 56 1.53 -36.44 8.57
C ASP A 56 1.24 -34.95 8.76
N ILE A 57 2.04 -34.29 9.61
CA ILE A 57 2.06 -32.82 9.71
C ILE A 57 2.83 -32.31 8.51
N MET A 58 2.15 -31.63 7.60
CA MET A 58 2.76 -31.13 6.37
C MET A 58 3.21 -29.69 6.50
N GLN A 59 4.34 -29.39 5.86
CA GLN A 59 4.78 -28.02 5.62
C GLN A 59 4.04 -27.45 4.40
N HIS A 60 3.61 -26.19 4.49
CA HIS A 60 2.89 -25.52 3.40
C HIS A 60 3.84 -25.11 2.29
N ASP A 61 3.58 -25.53 1.07
CA ASP A 61 4.40 -25.19 -0.09
C ASP A 61 3.66 -24.42 -1.20
N ASN A 62 2.34 -24.31 -1.11
CA ASN A 62 1.51 -23.73 -2.18
C ASN A 62 0.69 -22.51 -1.80
N GLY A 63 0.46 -22.27 -0.54
CA GLY A 63 -0.29 -21.14 -0.07
C GLY A 63 -0.95 -21.38 1.27
N GLN A 64 -1.11 -20.29 1.98
CA GLN A 64 -1.84 -20.24 3.23
C GLN A 64 -2.58 -18.91 3.31
N SER A 65 -3.71 -18.88 3.95
CA SER A 65 -4.48 -17.67 4.16
C SER A 65 -5.28 -17.73 5.44
N ILE A 66 -5.68 -16.56 5.91
CA ILE A 66 -6.61 -16.38 7.01
C ILE A 66 -7.80 -15.62 6.45
N PHE A 67 -9.01 -16.09 6.73
CA PHE A 67 -10.23 -15.39 6.39
C PHE A 67 -11.21 -15.40 7.58
N THR A 68 -12.02 -14.37 7.65
CA THR A 68 -13.08 -14.27 8.65
C THR A 68 -14.40 -14.67 8.01
N ILE A 69 -15.12 -15.56 8.66
CA ILE A 69 -16.46 -15.97 8.24
C ILE A 69 -17.49 -15.55 9.29
N ASP A 70 -18.67 -15.18 8.80
CA ASP A 70 -19.85 -15.02 9.65
C ASP A 70 -20.46 -16.42 9.88
N VAL A 71 -20.46 -16.88 11.11
CA VAL A 71 -21.02 -18.18 11.49
C VAL A 71 -22.47 -18.10 11.97
N ALA A 72 -23.03 -16.89 12.13
CA ALA A 72 -24.40 -16.73 12.59
C ALA A 72 -25.41 -17.40 11.64
N PRO A 73 -25.31 -17.26 10.29
CA PRO A 73 -26.17 -18.00 9.36
C PRO A 73 -25.96 -19.51 9.38
N ALA A 74 -24.78 -19.97 9.81
CA ALA A 74 -24.45 -21.40 9.88
C ALA A 74 -24.97 -22.10 11.18
N ARG A 75 -25.43 -21.32 12.14
CA ARG A 75 -26.04 -21.86 13.37
C ARG A 75 -27.42 -22.44 13.05
N ASN A 76 -27.52 -23.74 13.03
CA ASN A 76 -28.77 -24.41 12.72
C ASN A 76 -29.35 -25.07 13.96
N ALA A 77 -30.59 -24.73 14.33
CA ALA A 77 -31.31 -25.30 15.46
C ALA A 77 -31.57 -26.81 15.29
N LYS A 78 -31.52 -27.31 14.06
CA LYS A 78 -31.71 -28.76 13.75
C LYS A 78 -30.38 -29.51 13.61
N TYR A 79 -29.25 -28.94 14.02
CA TYR A 79 -27.94 -29.59 13.92
C TYR A 79 -27.91 -30.98 14.58
N SER A 80 -28.58 -31.12 15.72
CA SER A 80 -28.72 -32.40 16.42
C SER A 80 -29.46 -33.49 15.60
N ASP A 81 -30.31 -33.08 14.67
CA ASP A 81 -31.07 -34.01 13.82
C ASP A 81 -30.22 -34.48 12.64
N TRP A 82 -29.37 -33.60 12.13
CA TRP A 82 -28.41 -33.92 11.05
C TRP A 82 -27.34 -34.92 11.47
N ILE A 83 -26.92 -34.93 12.73
CA ILE A 83 -25.90 -35.85 13.24
C ILE A 83 -26.44 -37.22 13.60
N LYS A 84 -27.75 -37.43 13.57
CA LYS A 84 -28.38 -38.75 13.80
C LYS A 84 -28.46 -39.58 12.50
N GLY A 85 -27.78 -39.15 11.44
CA GLY A 85 -27.74 -39.58 10.07
C GLY A 85 -28.17 -41.02 9.78
N THR A 86 -29.22 -41.14 9.00
CA THR A 86 -29.53 -42.32 8.23
C THR A 86 -28.90 -42.21 6.86
N THR A 87 -28.02 -43.15 6.54
CA THR A 87 -27.54 -43.39 5.18
C THR A 87 -28.74 -43.75 4.30
N THR A 88 -29.17 -42.83 3.48
CA THR A 88 -30.11 -43.18 2.39
C THR A 88 -29.57 -42.53 1.12
N THR A 89 -29.01 -43.38 0.28
CA THR A 89 -28.68 -43.08 -1.10
C THR A 89 -29.98 -42.92 -1.87
N THR A 90 -30.37 -41.70 -2.14
CA THR A 90 -31.43 -41.41 -3.11
C THR A 90 -30.85 -40.56 -4.23
N THR A 91 -30.65 -41.21 -5.35
CA THR A 91 -30.49 -40.57 -6.65
C THR A 91 -31.79 -39.85 -6.98
N SER A 92 -31.86 -38.56 -6.70
CA SER A 92 -32.93 -37.72 -7.20
C SER A 92 -32.40 -36.89 -8.37
N ALA A 93 -33.00 -37.12 -9.53
CA ALA A 93 -32.82 -36.31 -10.72
C ALA A 93 -33.08 -34.84 -10.36
N VAL A 94 -32.08 -34.00 -10.52
CA VAL A 94 -32.18 -32.56 -10.33
C VAL A 94 -32.96 -32.01 -11.51
N SER A 95 -34.23 -31.72 -11.27
CA SER A 95 -35.00 -30.83 -12.12
C SER A 95 -34.34 -29.45 -12.08
N SER A 96 -33.96 -28.94 -13.24
CA SER A 96 -33.39 -27.61 -13.39
C SER A 96 -34.45 -26.53 -13.10
N THR A 97 -34.64 -26.22 -11.83
CA THR A 97 -35.28 -24.97 -11.46
C THR A 97 -34.21 -23.87 -11.52
N SER A 98 -34.41 -22.92 -12.41
CA SER A 98 -33.62 -21.70 -12.51
C SER A 98 -33.43 -21.07 -11.13
N ALA A 99 -32.17 -20.88 -10.71
CA ALA A 99 -31.85 -20.15 -9.50
C ALA A 99 -32.57 -18.79 -9.53
N PRO A 100 -33.12 -18.33 -8.39
CA PRO A 100 -33.72 -17.00 -8.36
C PRO A 100 -32.69 -15.98 -8.82
N PRO A 101 -33.09 -14.93 -9.57
CA PRO A 101 -32.16 -13.92 -10.02
C PRO A 101 -31.45 -13.35 -8.80
N VAL A 102 -30.11 -13.45 -8.78
CA VAL A 102 -29.28 -12.78 -7.78
C VAL A 102 -29.61 -11.31 -7.91
N SER A 103 -30.38 -10.78 -6.97
CA SER A 103 -30.69 -9.36 -6.90
C SER A 103 -29.36 -8.60 -6.88
N ALA A 104 -29.23 -7.58 -7.72
CA ALA A 104 -28.11 -6.66 -7.64
C ALA A 104 -27.98 -6.22 -6.18
N VAL A 105 -26.79 -6.37 -5.59
CA VAL A 105 -26.57 -5.94 -4.21
C VAL A 105 -27.04 -4.51 -4.08
N ALA A 106 -28.09 -4.30 -3.30
CA ALA A 106 -28.66 -2.97 -3.13
C ALA A 106 -27.57 -2.07 -2.54
N CYS A 107 -27.42 -0.88 -3.07
CA CYS A 107 -26.45 0.08 -2.56
C CYS A 107 -26.83 0.46 -1.13
N THR A 108 -25.95 0.22 -0.18
CA THR A 108 -26.19 0.36 1.27
C THR A 108 -25.77 1.74 1.83
N GLY A 109 -25.66 2.77 1.00
CA GLY A 109 -25.33 4.13 1.42
C GLY A 109 -26.53 5.10 1.33
N SER A 110 -26.31 6.34 1.77
CA SER A 110 -27.27 7.43 1.51
C SER A 110 -27.29 7.80 0.03
N PRO A 111 -28.41 8.27 -0.52
CA PRO A 111 -28.40 8.84 -1.86
C PRO A 111 -27.38 9.96 -2.00
N ALA A 112 -26.63 9.98 -3.09
CA ALA A 112 -25.69 11.06 -3.36
C ALA A 112 -26.44 12.41 -3.39
N PRO A 113 -25.89 13.46 -2.76
CA PRO A 113 -26.46 14.80 -2.87
C PRO A 113 -26.59 15.23 -4.33
N SER A 114 -27.70 15.85 -4.70
CA SER A 114 -27.93 16.37 -6.04
C SER A 114 -26.90 17.42 -6.42
N GLY A 115 -26.50 17.43 -7.68
CA GLY A 115 -25.57 18.42 -8.20
C GLY A 115 -24.63 17.85 -9.26
N SER A 116 -23.96 18.75 -9.93
CA SER A 116 -22.94 18.43 -10.93
C SER A 116 -21.66 19.21 -10.66
N TYR A 117 -20.54 18.73 -11.18
CA TYR A 117 -19.20 19.25 -10.90
C TYR A 117 -18.40 19.49 -12.18
N ASP A 118 -17.50 20.47 -12.16
CA ASP A 118 -16.54 20.65 -13.25
C ASP A 118 -15.46 19.57 -13.20
N TYR A 119 -15.11 19.13 -11.97
CA TYR A 119 -14.14 18.07 -11.76
C TYR A 119 -14.62 17.10 -10.68
N ILE A 120 -14.59 15.81 -11.00
CA ILE A 120 -14.74 14.73 -10.04
C ILE A 120 -13.37 14.05 -9.92
N ILE A 121 -12.78 14.10 -8.72
CA ILE A 121 -11.49 13.50 -8.40
C ILE A 121 -11.74 12.27 -7.55
N VAL A 122 -11.22 11.14 -7.97
CA VAL A 122 -11.43 9.85 -7.32
C VAL A 122 -10.13 9.42 -6.63
N GLY A 123 -10.14 9.45 -5.30
CA GLY A 123 -9.01 9.16 -4.43
C GLY A 123 -8.41 10.40 -3.77
N GLY A 124 -8.52 10.46 -2.44
CA GLY A 124 -8.02 11.54 -1.59
C GLY A 124 -6.57 11.31 -1.11
N GLY A 125 -5.69 10.87 -2.03
CA GLY A 125 -4.27 10.62 -1.73
C GLY A 125 -3.34 11.78 -2.11
N ALA A 126 -2.04 11.47 -2.22
CA ALA A 126 -0.98 12.42 -2.50
C ALA A 126 -1.14 13.18 -3.84
N GLY A 127 -1.76 12.57 -4.85
CA GLY A 127 -2.06 13.20 -6.13
C GLY A 127 -3.37 13.99 -6.10
N GLY A 128 -4.46 13.37 -5.61
CA GLY A 128 -5.82 13.93 -5.67
C GLY A 128 -6.02 15.20 -4.84
N ILE A 129 -5.46 15.24 -3.64
CA ILE A 129 -5.61 16.40 -2.74
C ILE A 129 -5.00 17.67 -3.32
N PRO A 130 -3.73 17.70 -3.82
CA PRO A 130 -3.17 18.91 -4.42
C PRO A 130 -3.90 19.35 -5.69
N VAL A 131 -4.35 18.41 -6.52
CA VAL A 131 -5.14 18.72 -7.72
C VAL A 131 -6.48 19.34 -7.33
N ALA A 132 -7.16 18.79 -6.31
CA ALA A 132 -8.42 19.35 -5.83
C ALA A 132 -8.26 20.78 -5.29
N ASP A 133 -7.19 21.03 -4.54
CA ASP A 133 -6.86 22.37 -4.04
C ASP A 133 -6.65 23.36 -5.20
N LYS A 134 -5.82 23.00 -6.18
CA LYS A 134 -5.49 23.89 -7.30
C LYS A 134 -6.67 24.15 -8.23
N LEU A 135 -7.50 23.16 -8.49
CA LEU A 135 -8.70 23.35 -9.32
C LEU A 135 -9.76 24.20 -8.61
N SER A 136 -9.96 24.00 -7.30
CA SER A 136 -10.88 24.85 -6.53
C SER A 136 -10.35 26.27 -6.36
N GLU A 137 -9.04 26.47 -6.21
CA GLU A 137 -8.38 27.77 -6.23
C GLU A 137 -8.62 28.52 -7.57
N ALA A 138 -8.65 27.78 -8.68
CA ALA A 138 -8.97 28.30 -10.00
C ALA A 138 -10.49 28.51 -10.23
N GLY A 139 -11.31 28.51 -9.19
CA GLY A 139 -12.75 28.77 -9.24
C GLY A 139 -13.60 27.62 -9.77
N LYS A 140 -13.05 26.41 -10.01
CA LYS A 140 -13.79 25.26 -10.50
C LYS A 140 -14.59 24.59 -9.38
N LYS A 141 -15.78 24.08 -9.71
CA LYS A 141 -16.60 23.29 -8.80
C LYS A 141 -16.04 21.88 -8.72
N VAL A 142 -15.42 21.52 -7.60
CA VAL A 142 -14.64 20.30 -7.43
C VAL A 142 -15.28 19.39 -6.39
N LEU A 143 -15.40 18.10 -6.72
CA LEU A 143 -15.71 17.02 -5.79
C LEU A 143 -14.52 16.08 -5.69
N LEU A 144 -14.01 15.87 -4.48
CA LEU A 144 -13.03 14.86 -4.13
C LEU A 144 -13.74 13.70 -3.40
N ILE A 145 -13.63 12.49 -3.92
CA ILE A 145 -14.25 11.29 -3.37
C ILE A 145 -13.16 10.36 -2.86
N GLU A 146 -13.22 10.00 -1.57
CA GLU A 146 -12.34 9.04 -0.92
C GLU A 146 -13.13 7.87 -0.36
N LYS A 147 -12.69 6.63 -0.67
CA LYS A 147 -13.40 5.43 -0.21
C LYS A 147 -13.21 5.15 1.28
N GLY A 148 -12.08 5.56 1.84
CA GLY A 148 -11.75 5.38 3.23
C GLY A 148 -12.31 6.46 4.16
N PRO A 149 -12.22 6.23 5.48
CA PRO A 149 -12.61 7.20 6.49
C PRO A 149 -11.62 8.38 6.58
N PRO A 150 -11.99 9.46 7.29
CA PRO A 150 -11.04 10.51 7.67
C PRO A 150 -9.88 9.94 8.49
N SER A 151 -8.65 10.36 8.19
CA SER A 151 -7.43 9.92 8.91
C SER A 151 -7.10 10.82 10.10
N LEU A 152 -6.79 12.10 9.84
CA LEU A 152 -6.38 13.05 10.90
C LEU A 152 -7.57 13.51 11.74
N GLY A 153 -7.32 13.76 13.01
CA GLY A 153 -8.33 14.24 13.95
C GLY A 153 -8.99 15.54 13.51
N ARG A 154 -8.23 16.47 12.93
CA ARG A 154 -8.77 17.76 12.41
C ARG A 154 -9.81 17.61 11.30
N PHE A 155 -9.86 16.44 10.64
CA PHE A 155 -10.85 16.15 9.59
C PHE A 155 -11.93 15.17 10.04
N GLY A 156 -12.05 14.93 11.36
CA GLY A 156 -13.04 14.03 11.93
C GLY A 156 -12.57 12.58 12.06
N GLY A 157 -11.28 12.30 11.88
CA GLY A 157 -10.70 11.00 12.18
C GLY A 157 -10.80 10.66 13.66
N THR A 158 -11.03 9.37 13.97
CA THR A 158 -11.20 8.88 15.34
C THR A 158 -10.33 7.69 15.69
N MET A 159 -9.60 7.15 14.72
CA MET A 159 -8.77 5.95 14.92
C MET A 159 -7.56 6.28 15.78
N GLY A 160 -7.41 5.57 16.89
CA GLY A 160 -6.25 5.74 17.75
C GLY A 160 -6.37 4.97 19.06
N PRO A 161 -5.27 4.88 19.82
CA PRO A 161 -5.27 4.27 21.14
C PRO A 161 -6.09 5.07 22.15
N ALA A 162 -6.43 4.40 23.25
CA ALA A 162 -7.29 5.00 24.30
C ALA A 162 -6.77 6.34 24.84
N TRP A 163 -5.45 6.51 24.91
CA TRP A 163 -4.83 7.74 25.42
C TRP A 163 -4.94 8.95 24.48
N LEU A 164 -5.35 8.75 23.21
CA LEU A 164 -5.67 9.83 22.28
C LEU A 164 -7.15 10.25 22.32
N LYS A 165 -8.01 9.47 22.98
CA LYS A 165 -9.43 9.80 23.05
C LYS A 165 -9.65 11.18 23.70
N GLY A 166 -10.41 12.03 23.02
CA GLY A 166 -10.69 13.40 23.48
C GLY A 166 -9.59 14.43 23.22
N THR A 167 -8.45 14.05 22.65
CA THR A 167 -7.35 14.98 22.34
C THR A 167 -7.48 15.68 20.99
N GLY A 168 -8.40 15.26 20.14
CA GLY A 168 -8.49 15.69 18.74
C GLY A 168 -7.40 15.12 17.82
N LEU A 169 -6.61 14.15 18.30
CA LEU A 169 -5.56 13.48 17.54
C LEU A 169 -5.94 12.03 17.25
N THR A 170 -5.33 11.49 16.19
CA THR A 170 -5.44 10.08 15.78
C THR A 170 -4.07 9.43 15.69
N ARG A 171 -4.04 8.12 15.44
CA ARG A 171 -2.80 7.40 15.13
C ARG A 171 -2.03 7.97 13.94
N PHE A 172 -2.70 8.67 13.05
CA PHE A 172 -2.09 9.27 11.85
C PHE A 172 -1.46 10.63 12.14
N ASP A 173 -1.93 11.34 13.17
CA ASP A 173 -1.35 12.61 13.61
C ASP A 173 -0.01 12.40 14.31
N VAL A 174 0.13 11.30 15.07
CA VAL A 174 1.28 11.00 15.94
C VAL A 174 2.36 10.25 15.16
N PRO A 175 3.53 10.87 14.87
CA PRO A 175 4.60 10.23 14.11
C PRO A 175 5.06 8.90 14.68
N GLY A 176 5.19 8.79 15.99
CA GLY A 176 5.60 7.59 16.70
C GLY A 176 4.66 6.39 16.57
N LEU A 177 3.45 6.59 16.03
CA LEU A 177 2.49 5.51 15.79
C LEU A 177 2.41 5.07 14.31
N CYS A 178 3.27 5.59 13.43
CA CYS A 178 3.13 5.34 11.97
C CYS A 178 3.26 3.85 11.62
N ASN A 179 4.11 3.09 12.32
CA ASN A 179 4.32 1.66 12.05
C ASN A 179 3.23 0.75 12.65
N GLN A 180 2.27 1.30 13.39
CA GLN A 180 1.17 0.50 13.94
C GLN A 180 0.34 -0.19 12.87
N ILE A 181 0.39 0.27 11.62
CA ILE A 181 -0.28 -0.38 10.48
C ILE A 181 0.21 -1.82 10.25
N TRP A 182 1.44 -2.16 10.67
CA TRP A 182 1.98 -3.51 10.55
C TRP A 182 1.43 -4.48 11.61
N ILE A 183 0.93 -3.95 12.72
CA ILE A 183 0.32 -4.73 13.82
C ILE A 183 -1.19 -4.77 13.66
N ASP A 184 -1.81 -3.61 13.35
CA ASP A 184 -3.25 -3.48 13.15
C ASP A 184 -3.52 -2.60 11.93
N SER A 185 -3.94 -3.24 10.84
CA SER A 185 -4.31 -2.61 9.59
C SER A 185 -5.82 -2.49 9.38
N ALA A 186 -6.63 -2.97 10.31
CA ALA A 186 -8.09 -2.98 10.19
C ALA A 186 -8.65 -1.56 10.00
N GLY A 187 -9.49 -1.37 8.97
CA GLY A 187 -10.06 -0.07 8.60
C GLY A 187 -9.04 0.95 8.07
N VAL A 188 -7.76 0.57 7.92
CA VAL A 188 -6.67 1.43 7.43
C VAL A 188 -6.16 0.96 6.09
N ALA A 189 -5.82 -0.33 5.97
CA ALA A 189 -5.38 -0.92 4.71
C ALA A 189 -6.56 -1.23 3.78
N CYS A 190 -6.31 -1.14 2.48
CA CYS A 190 -7.26 -1.58 1.47
C CYS A 190 -7.50 -3.10 1.56
N THR A 191 -8.74 -3.52 1.36
CA THR A 191 -9.15 -4.93 1.34
C THR A 191 -9.40 -5.46 -0.08
N ASP A 192 -9.33 -4.59 -1.07
CA ASP A 192 -9.59 -4.89 -2.48
C ASP A 192 -8.31 -4.96 -3.33
N THR A 193 -7.19 -5.20 -2.67
CA THR A 193 -5.90 -5.55 -3.25
C THR A 193 -5.16 -6.51 -2.32
N ASP A 194 -4.33 -7.39 -2.89
CA ASP A 194 -3.44 -8.28 -2.13
C ASP A 194 -2.18 -7.57 -1.60
N GLN A 195 -2.03 -6.28 -1.89
CA GLN A 195 -0.90 -5.46 -1.43
C GLN A 195 -1.35 -4.43 -0.39
N MET A 196 -0.43 -4.08 0.51
CA MET A 196 -0.71 -3.03 1.48
C MET A 196 -0.79 -1.66 0.78
N ALA A 197 -1.94 -1.02 0.91
CA ALA A 197 -2.18 0.34 0.46
C ALA A 197 -3.09 1.05 1.48
N GLY A 198 -2.90 2.33 1.71
CA GLY A 198 -3.73 3.10 2.63
C GLY A 198 -5.08 3.43 2.03
N CYS A 199 -6.16 2.94 2.64
CA CYS A 199 -7.54 3.25 2.31
C CYS A 199 -8.19 4.14 3.38
N VAL A 200 -7.59 5.29 3.56
CA VAL A 200 -8.04 6.39 4.43
C VAL A 200 -7.77 7.71 3.70
N LEU A 201 -8.43 8.77 4.10
CA LEU A 201 -8.15 10.11 3.57
C LEU A 201 -6.66 10.45 3.74
N GLY A 202 -6.00 10.80 2.65
CA GLY A 202 -4.55 10.97 2.55
C GLY A 202 -3.83 9.78 1.90
N GLY A 203 -4.49 8.63 1.79
CA GLY A 203 -3.91 7.43 1.18
C GLY A 203 -2.56 7.06 1.77
N GLY A 204 -1.59 6.70 0.93
CA GLY A 204 -0.22 6.38 1.34
C GLY A 204 0.46 7.49 2.17
N ALA A 205 0.15 8.77 1.90
CA ALA A 205 0.72 9.90 2.65
C ALA A 205 0.18 10.02 4.10
N ALA A 206 -0.93 9.36 4.42
CA ALA A 206 -1.44 9.28 5.79
C ALA A 206 -0.79 8.16 6.61
N VAL A 207 -0.38 7.06 5.95
CA VAL A 207 0.02 5.82 6.63
C VAL A 207 1.53 5.54 6.60
N ASN A 208 2.28 6.20 5.71
CA ASN A 208 3.71 6.01 5.57
C ASN A 208 4.51 6.62 6.76
N ALA A 209 5.81 6.32 6.81
CA ALA A 209 6.73 6.89 7.79
C ALA A 209 7.06 8.38 7.54
N ALA A 210 6.42 9.01 6.55
CA ALA A 210 6.55 10.43 6.22
C ALA A 210 7.97 10.90 5.82
N LEU A 211 8.84 9.99 5.40
CA LEU A 211 10.15 10.36 4.87
C LEU A 211 9.97 11.27 3.66
N TRP A 212 10.73 12.39 3.60
CA TRP A 212 10.44 13.45 2.64
C TRP A 212 11.70 14.18 2.16
N TRP A 213 12.15 13.85 0.95
CA TRP A 213 13.31 14.54 0.34
C TRP A 213 13.05 14.88 -1.12
N LYS A 214 13.78 15.90 -1.59
CA LYS A 214 13.70 16.35 -2.98
C LYS A 214 14.24 15.26 -3.92
N PRO A 215 13.57 15.04 -5.07
CA PRO A 215 14.07 14.12 -6.09
C PRO A 215 15.41 14.61 -6.64
N ASN A 216 16.23 13.67 -7.11
CA ASN A 216 17.38 13.95 -7.93
C ASN A 216 16.91 14.36 -9.34
N THR A 217 17.56 15.37 -9.95
CA THR A 217 17.22 15.82 -11.32
C THR A 217 17.27 14.69 -12.33
N ILE A 218 18.22 13.78 -12.21
CA ILE A 218 18.39 12.63 -13.10
C ILE A 218 17.20 11.65 -13.03
N ASP A 219 16.42 11.59 -11.93
CA ASP A 219 15.24 10.74 -11.83
C ASP A 219 14.17 11.17 -12.85
N TRP A 220 14.06 12.48 -13.10
CA TRP A 220 13.20 13.03 -14.16
C TRP A 220 13.80 12.83 -15.55
N ASP A 221 15.10 13.13 -15.69
CA ASP A 221 15.76 13.19 -17.00
C ASP A 221 15.92 11.84 -17.66
N LEU A 222 16.09 10.77 -16.88
CA LEU A 222 16.18 9.40 -17.43
C LEU A 222 14.81 8.79 -17.71
N SER A 223 13.92 8.83 -16.75
CA SER A 223 12.71 8.01 -16.78
C SER A 223 11.52 8.69 -17.43
N PHE A 224 11.34 9.99 -17.23
CA PHE A 224 10.15 10.67 -17.73
C PHE A 224 10.29 11.17 -19.18
N PRO A 225 9.19 11.31 -19.93
CA PRO A 225 9.21 11.80 -21.30
C PRO A 225 9.54 13.29 -21.41
N ASN A 226 9.80 13.78 -22.61
CA ASN A 226 9.96 15.21 -22.88
C ASN A 226 8.70 15.97 -22.42
N GLY A 227 8.88 17.14 -21.81
CA GLY A 227 7.84 17.91 -21.14
C GLY A 227 7.68 17.57 -19.66
N TRP A 228 8.36 16.50 -19.19
CA TRP A 228 8.41 16.07 -17.79
C TRP A 228 9.86 15.94 -17.28
N LYS A 229 10.84 16.52 -17.99
CA LYS A 229 12.24 16.50 -17.56
C LYS A 229 12.46 17.42 -16.35
N ALA A 230 13.60 17.29 -15.68
CA ALA A 230 13.91 18.07 -14.49
C ALA A 230 13.70 19.58 -14.68
N ARG A 231 14.11 20.12 -15.83
CA ARG A 231 13.91 21.53 -16.17
C ARG A 231 12.42 21.92 -16.22
N ASP A 232 11.57 21.02 -16.72
CA ASP A 232 10.13 21.24 -16.89
C ASP A 232 9.42 21.15 -15.53
N MET A 233 9.90 20.27 -14.65
CA MET A 233 9.30 19.96 -13.35
C MET A 233 9.86 20.82 -12.19
N SER A 234 10.97 21.49 -12.37
CA SER A 234 11.68 22.24 -11.32
C SER A 234 10.78 23.21 -10.55
N ALA A 235 9.99 24.02 -11.26
CA ALA A 235 9.08 24.97 -10.64
C ALA A 235 7.97 24.28 -9.83
N ALA A 236 7.45 23.13 -10.30
CA ALA A 236 6.44 22.37 -9.59
C ALA A 236 7.02 21.72 -8.32
N VAL A 237 8.20 21.12 -8.41
CA VAL A 237 8.94 20.57 -7.26
C VAL A 237 9.18 21.67 -6.22
N GLY A 238 9.64 22.85 -6.66
CA GLY A 238 9.86 24.01 -5.77
C GLY A 238 8.58 24.39 -5.00
N ARG A 239 7.45 24.53 -5.70
CA ARG A 239 6.15 24.85 -5.06
C ARG A 239 5.70 23.79 -4.06
N VAL A 240 5.88 22.51 -4.37
CA VAL A 240 5.49 21.42 -3.47
C VAL A 240 6.34 21.44 -2.19
N PHE A 241 7.67 21.57 -2.31
CA PHE A 241 8.54 21.59 -1.15
C PHE A 241 8.44 22.90 -0.33
N GLN A 242 8.11 24.01 -0.96
CA GLN A 242 7.76 25.23 -0.24
C GLN A 242 6.46 25.07 0.56
N ARG A 243 5.46 24.41 -0.01
CA ARG A 243 4.13 24.27 0.60
C ARG A 243 4.06 23.23 1.70
N ILE A 244 4.62 22.04 1.47
CA ILE A 244 4.62 20.96 2.45
C ILE A 244 5.72 21.18 3.49
N GLY A 245 6.86 21.70 3.07
CA GLY A 245 8.02 21.82 3.93
C GLY A 245 8.65 20.47 4.24
N GLY A 246 9.43 20.44 5.31
CA GLY A 246 10.09 19.24 5.81
C GLY A 246 11.07 19.60 6.91
N THR A 247 11.29 18.67 7.83
CA THR A 247 12.23 18.84 8.94
C THR A 247 12.96 17.54 9.21
N ASP A 248 14.23 17.64 9.57
CA ASP A 248 15.01 16.56 10.16
C ASP A 248 14.98 16.57 11.71
N THR A 249 14.31 17.58 12.28
CA THR A 249 14.19 17.80 13.73
C THR A 249 12.71 18.02 14.09
N PRO A 250 11.89 16.96 14.13
CA PRO A 250 10.43 17.09 14.23
C PRO A 250 9.91 17.50 15.63
N SER A 251 10.71 17.32 16.70
CA SER A 251 10.31 17.67 18.05
C SER A 251 10.30 19.17 18.28
N SER A 252 9.27 19.72 18.94
CA SER A 252 9.13 21.14 19.22
C SER A 252 10.22 21.70 20.14
N ASP A 253 10.90 20.86 20.90
CA ASP A 253 12.02 21.24 21.76
C ASP A 253 13.37 21.31 21.02
N GLY A 254 13.37 21.06 19.71
CA GLY A 254 14.56 21.06 18.87
C GLY A 254 15.51 19.90 19.09
N LYS A 255 15.11 18.88 19.86
CA LYS A 255 15.96 17.72 20.16
C LYS A 255 15.65 16.55 19.21
N LEU A 256 16.69 15.76 18.95
CA LEU A 256 16.60 14.45 18.33
C LEU A 256 16.72 13.39 19.41
N TYR A 257 15.88 12.38 19.31
CA TYR A 257 15.81 11.29 20.28
C TYR A 257 16.30 9.99 19.65
N LYS A 258 16.91 9.11 20.45
CA LYS A 258 17.38 7.79 20.01
C LYS A 258 18.35 7.87 18.81
N GLN A 259 19.37 8.77 18.94
CA GLN A 259 20.33 9.01 17.87
C GLN A 259 21.49 8.01 17.86
N GLU A 260 21.57 7.10 18.83
CA GLU A 260 22.66 6.11 18.95
C GLU A 260 22.81 5.27 17.66
N GLY A 261 21.68 4.90 17.04
CA GLY A 261 21.70 4.20 15.75
C GLY A 261 22.24 5.06 14.61
N PHE A 262 21.91 6.36 14.60
CA PHE A 262 22.49 7.30 13.65
C PHE A 262 24.00 7.43 13.84
N ASP A 263 24.46 7.58 15.09
CA ASP A 263 25.87 7.79 15.40
C ASP A 263 26.72 6.57 15.03
N VAL A 264 26.24 5.36 15.35
CA VAL A 264 26.92 4.10 14.98
C VAL A 264 27.09 3.96 13.48
N LEU A 265 26.00 4.17 12.72
CA LEU A 265 26.04 4.01 11.26
C LEU A 265 26.81 5.15 10.57
N SER A 266 26.62 6.38 10.99
CA SER A 266 27.33 7.53 10.42
C SER A 266 28.84 7.45 10.64
N GLY A 267 29.27 6.93 11.80
CA GLY A 267 30.68 6.64 12.08
C GLY A 267 31.28 5.62 11.12
N ALA A 268 30.59 4.50 10.90
CA ALA A 268 31.04 3.46 9.97
C ALA A 268 31.07 3.95 8.53
N LEU A 269 29.99 4.61 8.07
CA LEU A 269 29.89 5.16 6.73
C LEU A 269 30.96 6.22 6.47
N GLY A 270 31.16 7.16 7.41
CA GLY A 270 32.19 8.18 7.31
C GLY A 270 33.61 7.60 7.23
N ALA A 271 33.90 6.57 8.03
CA ALA A 271 35.19 5.87 7.99
C ALA A 271 35.44 5.12 6.67
N ASP A 272 34.36 4.74 5.93
CA ASP A 272 34.46 4.18 4.57
C ASP A 272 34.41 5.26 3.48
N GLY A 273 34.46 6.56 3.83
CA GLY A 273 34.51 7.67 2.89
C GLY A 273 33.15 8.11 2.32
N TRP A 274 32.03 7.75 3.00
CA TRP A 274 30.73 8.33 2.69
C TRP A 274 30.61 9.73 3.28
N THR A 275 29.91 10.63 2.59
CA THR A 275 29.78 12.02 2.97
C THR A 275 28.44 12.29 3.67
N ASN A 276 28.47 12.96 4.81
CA ASN A 276 27.26 13.47 5.45
C ASN A 276 26.75 14.70 4.69
N VAL A 277 25.48 14.66 4.28
CA VAL A 277 24.83 15.77 3.58
C VAL A 277 23.49 16.08 4.24
N LYS A 278 22.98 17.28 4.02
CA LYS A 278 21.58 17.59 4.31
C LYS A 278 20.77 17.31 3.04
N ALA A 279 19.99 16.23 3.05
CA ALA A 279 19.38 15.63 1.87
C ALA A 279 18.58 16.62 1.00
N ASN A 280 17.84 17.55 1.63
CA ASN A 280 17.02 18.54 0.93
C ASN A 280 17.79 19.76 0.42
N ASP A 281 18.99 20.02 0.95
CA ASP A 281 19.88 21.07 0.47
C ASP A 281 20.77 20.56 -0.68
N LYS A 282 21.02 19.24 -0.70
CA LYS A 282 21.87 18.55 -1.67
C LYS A 282 21.12 17.42 -2.42
N PRO A 283 20.01 17.74 -3.14
CA PRO A 283 19.14 16.71 -3.71
C PRO A 283 19.82 15.85 -4.78
N ASN A 284 20.85 16.37 -5.44
CA ASN A 284 21.59 15.66 -6.49
C ASN A 284 22.79 14.85 -5.98
N GLU A 285 23.18 15.01 -4.72
CA GLU A 285 24.28 14.26 -4.12
C GLU A 285 23.77 12.94 -3.54
N LYS A 286 23.53 11.95 -4.40
CA LYS A 286 22.95 10.65 -4.07
C LYS A 286 23.91 9.47 -4.39
N HIS A 287 25.21 9.68 -4.17
CA HIS A 287 26.21 8.63 -4.32
C HIS A 287 27.21 8.67 -3.17
N ARG A 288 27.26 7.57 -2.40
CA ARG A 288 28.07 7.43 -1.18
C ARG A 288 27.85 8.60 -0.21
N THR A 289 26.56 8.92 0.00
CA THR A 289 26.12 9.98 0.91
C THR A 289 25.11 9.43 1.90
N TYR A 290 25.10 10.03 3.09
CA TYR A 290 24.10 9.78 4.12
C TYR A 290 23.61 11.08 4.75
N SER A 291 22.44 11.03 5.37
CA SER A 291 21.78 12.19 5.96
C SER A 291 20.97 11.78 7.19
N LYS A 292 20.72 12.74 8.08
CA LYS A 292 19.55 12.64 8.95
C LYS A 292 18.32 12.54 8.08
N THR A 293 17.35 11.71 8.51
CA THR A 293 16.13 11.49 7.73
C THR A 293 15.24 12.71 7.79
N PRO A 294 14.92 13.35 6.64
CA PRO A 294 13.95 14.44 6.61
C PRO A 294 12.53 13.90 6.53
N TYR A 295 11.59 14.55 7.22
CA TYR A 295 10.20 14.14 7.34
C TYR A 295 9.24 15.25 6.93
N MET A 296 8.07 14.90 6.36
CA MET A 296 6.97 15.84 6.16
C MET A 296 6.14 16.04 7.44
N TYR A 297 6.82 16.47 8.50
CA TYR A 297 6.22 16.82 9.78
C TYR A 297 6.36 18.32 10.05
N ALA A 298 5.46 18.87 10.85
CA ALA A 298 5.58 20.18 11.44
C ALA A 298 4.90 20.18 12.81
N ASN A 299 5.51 20.87 13.77
CA ASN A 299 5.00 20.95 15.13
C ASN A 299 4.71 19.57 15.74
N GLY A 300 5.59 18.62 15.55
CA GLY A 300 5.47 17.25 16.05
C GLY A 300 4.33 16.42 15.47
N GLN A 301 3.71 16.83 14.37
CA GLN A 301 2.58 16.16 13.74
C GLN A 301 2.81 15.95 12.24
N ARG A 302 2.08 14.97 11.67
CA ARG A 302 2.05 14.72 10.23
C ARG A 302 1.45 15.91 9.49
N GLN A 303 2.09 16.30 8.40
CA GLN A 303 1.63 17.33 7.49
C GLN A 303 1.29 16.74 6.10
N GLY A 304 2.20 16.79 5.16
CA GLY A 304 1.95 16.34 3.81
C GLY A 304 0.79 17.09 3.12
N PRO A 305 0.17 16.49 2.11
CA PRO A 305 -1.00 17.08 1.43
C PRO A 305 -2.19 17.33 2.37
N LEU A 306 -2.37 16.49 3.39
CA LEU A 306 -3.45 16.62 4.38
C LEU A 306 -3.33 17.91 5.19
N GLY A 307 -2.15 18.18 5.72
CA GLY A 307 -1.90 19.33 6.59
C GLY A 307 -1.78 20.67 5.85
N THR A 308 -1.71 20.65 4.53
CA THR A 308 -1.43 21.83 3.71
C THR A 308 -2.52 22.06 2.65
N TYR A 309 -2.52 21.31 1.56
CA TYR A 309 -3.45 21.49 0.43
C TYR A 309 -4.91 21.24 0.81
N LEU A 310 -5.20 20.20 1.61
CA LEU A 310 -6.57 19.91 1.99
C LEU A 310 -7.17 20.99 2.88
N VAL A 311 -6.37 21.59 3.76
CA VAL A 311 -6.82 22.69 4.64
C VAL A 311 -7.34 23.87 3.82
N THR A 312 -6.61 24.28 2.78
CA THR A 312 -7.02 25.40 1.92
C THR A 312 -8.15 25.02 0.97
N ALA A 313 -8.20 23.79 0.49
CA ALA A 313 -9.32 23.32 -0.33
C ALA A 313 -10.64 23.36 0.46
N LEU A 314 -10.66 22.85 1.69
CA LEU A 314 -11.84 22.82 2.55
C LEU A 314 -12.37 24.22 2.94
N ALA A 315 -11.52 25.24 2.90
CA ALA A 315 -11.95 26.62 3.16
C ALA A 315 -12.75 27.25 2.00
N ARG A 316 -12.84 26.58 0.84
CA ARG A 316 -13.53 27.12 -0.34
C ARG A 316 -14.92 26.52 -0.51
N SER A 317 -15.92 27.34 -0.81
CA SER A 317 -17.31 26.91 -1.00
C SER A 317 -17.54 26.04 -2.25
N ASN A 318 -16.69 26.20 -3.27
CA ASN A 318 -16.72 25.44 -4.54
C ASN A 318 -15.99 24.07 -4.46
N PHE A 319 -15.48 23.68 -3.29
CA PHE A 319 -14.89 22.37 -3.03
C PHE A 319 -15.80 21.54 -2.12
N LYS A 320 -15.94 20.25 -2.46
CA LYS A 320 -16.62 19.24 -1.62
C LYS A 320 -15.73 18.01 -1.46
N LEU A 321 -15.72 17.47 -0.23
CA LEU A 321 -15.04 16.22 0.11
C LEU A 321 -16.09 15.21 0.58
N TRP A 322 -16.08 14.02 -0.02
CA TRP A 322 -16.85 12.87 0.45
C TRP A 322 -15.87 11.76 0.86
N THR A 323 -15.94 11.33 2.10
CA THR A 323 -15.22 10.18 2.64
C THR A 323 -16.16 8.99 2.79
N ASN A 324 -15.63 7.79 3.08
CA ASN A 324 -16.39 6.54 3.17
C ASN A 324 -17.20 6.22 1.90
N THR A 325 -16.81 6.77 0.76
CA THR A 325 -17.57 6.68 -0.50
C THR A 325 -16.71 6.09 -1.60
N ALA A 326 -16.98 4.85 -1.97
CA ALA A 326 -16.27 4.18 -3.03
C ALA A 326 -16.89 4.50 -4.40
N VAL A 327 -16.03 4.83 -5.37
CA VAL A 327 -16.43 4.92 -6.78
C VAL A 327 -16.32 3.54 -7.41
N LYS A 328 -17.41 3.09 -7.99
CA LYS A 328 -17.51 1.80 -8.70
C LYS A 328 -16.85 1.88 -10.07
N ARG A 329 -17.21 2.87 -10.88
CA ARG A 329 -16.70 3.07 -12.25
C ARG A 329 -16.96 4.49 -12.76
N ILE A 330 -16.33 4.83 -13.86
CA ILE A 330 -16.65 6.00 -14.66
C ILE A 330 -17.86 5.70 -15.55
N ILE A 331 -18.85 6.59 -15.58
CA ILE A 331 -19.97 6.52 -16.51
C ILE A 331 -19.54 7.23 -17.80
N ARG A 332 -19.49 6.50 -18.92
CA ARG A 332 -19.02 7.02 -20.20
C ARG A 332 -19.78 6.44 -21.39
N THR A 333 -19.75 7.15 -22.49
CA THR A 333 -20.16 6.70 -23.82
C THR A 333 -19.00 6.97 -24.77
N GLY A 334 -18.49 5.93 -25.43
CA GLY A 334 -17.26 6.05 -26.18
C GLY A 334 -16.11 6.56 -25.29
N GLY A 335 -15.40 7.60 -25.73
CA GLY A 335 -14.32 8.25 -24.97
C GLY A 335 -14.79 9.26 -23.92
N LYS A 336 -16.08 9.67 -23.94
CA LYS A 336 -16.60 10.79 -23.14
C LYS A 336 -17.20 10.33 -21.83
N ALA A 337 -16.59 10.72 -20.71
CA ALA A 337 -17.15 10.55 -19.38
C ALA A 337 -18.23 11.60 -19.10
N THR A 338 -19.33 11.17 -18.48
CA THR A 338 -20.44 12.03 -18.04
C THR A 338 -20.57 12.10 -16.53
N GLY A 339 -19.85 11.25 -15.80
CA GLY A 339 -19.86 11.20 -14.35
C GLY A 339 -19.20 9.93 -13.80
N VAL A 340 -19.52 9.63 -12.56
CA VAL A 340 -19.07 8.39 -11.89
C VAL A 340 -20.26 7.71 -11.21
N GLN A 341 -20.21 6.37 -11.16
CA GLN A 341 -21.12 5.55 -10.36
C GLN A 341 -20.48 5.22 -9.02
N LEU A 342 -21.23 5.38 -7.95
CA LEU A 342 -20.80 5.05 -6.59
C LEU A 342 -21.16 3.60 -6.25
N GLU A 343 -20.35 2.98 -5.40
CA GLU A 343 -20.56 1.60 -4.96
C GLU A 343 -21.38 1.52 -3.66
N GLY A 344 -21.44 2.61 -2.93
CA GLY A 344 -22.07 2.66 -1.62
C GLY A 344 -21.13 2.21 -0.50
N GLY A 345 -21.70 1.96 0.65
CA GLY A 345 -21.02 1.51 1.86
C GLY A 345 -21.52 2.24 3.10
N PRO A 346 -21.24 1.71 4.31
CA PRO A 346 -21.65 2.35 5.55
C PRO A 346 -21.08 3.77 5.68
N GLY A 347 -21.97 4.76 5.90
CA GLY A 347 -21.60 6.18 6.03
C GLY A 347 -21.21 6.87 4.71
N GLY A 348 -21.32 6.16 3.57
CA GLY A 348 -21.02 6.69 2.24
C GLY A 348 -22.27 7.01 1.41
N TYR A 349 -22.05 7.35 0.15
CA TYR A 349 -23.09 7.72 -0.79
C TYR A 349 -23.29 6.66 -1.89
N CYS A 350 -24.52 6.57 -2.37
CA CYS A 350 -24.97 5.71 -3.46
C CYS A 350 -25.44 6.52 -4.67
N GLY A 351 -25.47 5.85 -5.83
CA GLY A 351 -26.02 6.42 -7.06
C GLY A 351 -24.97 6.97 -7.99
N ASN A 352 -25.33 7.96 -8.78
CA ASN A 352 -24.47 8.54 -9.80
C ASN A 352 -24.17 10.00 -9.48
N VAL A 353 -22.95 10.43 -9.81
CA VAL A 353 -22.55 11.84 -9.73
C VAL A 353 -22.23 12.30 -11.14
N THR A 354 -22.80 13.43 -11.56
CA THR A 354 -22.70 13.94 -12.93
C THR A 354 -21.65 15.04 -13.06
N LEU A 355 -21.08 15.14 -14.27
CA LEU A 355 -20.21 16.24 -14.66
C LEU A 355 -21.04 17.38 -15.28
N ASN A 356 -20.59 18.61 -15.09
CA ASN A 356 -21.00 19.76 -15.91
C ASN A 356 -20.57 19.58 -17.37
N ALA A 357 -21.14 20.34 -18.27
CA ALA A 357 -20.66 20.40 -19.66
C ALA A 357 -19.18 20.79 -19.68
N GLY A 358 -18.35 20.00 -20.38
CA GLY A 358 -16.89 20.19 -20.41
C GLY A 358 -16.16 19.71 -19.15
N GLY A 359 -16.87 19.07 -18.20
CA GLY A 359 -16.28 18.55 -16.97
C GLY A 359 -15.36 17.34 -17.20
N ARG A 360 -14.58 16.99 -16.17
CA ARG A 360 -13.52 15.97 -16.25
C ARG A 360 -13.54 15.04 -15.03
N VAL A 361 -13.17 13.78 -15.26
CA VAL A 361 -12.87 12.81 -14.19
C VAL A 361 -11.36 12.69 -14.06
N ILE A 362 -10.85 12.77 -12.82
CA ILE A 362 -9.43 12.56 -12.50
C ILE A 362 -9.31 11.37 -11.54
N LEU A 363 -8.63 10.33 -11.96
CA LEU A 363 -8.32 9.18 -11.13
C LEU A 363 -7.03 9.46 -10.34
N SER A 364 -7.09 9.31 -9.03
CA SER A 364 -5.98 9.46 -8.09
C SER A 364 -6.06 8.42 -6.97
N ALA A 365 -6.56 7.21 -7.33
CA ALA A 365 -6.81 6.13 -6.39
C ALA A 365 -5.58 5.23 -6.15
N GLY A 366 -4.40 5.68 -6.58
CA GLY A 366 -3.14 4.96 -6.45
C GLY A 366 -2.96 3.86 -7.48
N THR A 367 -1.81 3.20 -7.44
CA THR A 367 -1.36 2.26 -8.48
C THR A 367 -2.36 1.14 -8.75
N PHE A 368 -2.93 0.54 -7.73
CA PHE A 368 -3.93 -0.52 -7.88
C PHE A 368 -5.34 0.05 -8.09
N GLY A 369 -5.73 1.07 -7.33
CA GLY A 369 -7.09 1.62 -7.39
C GLY A 369 -7.41 2.30 -8.71
N SER A 370 -6.50 3.07 -9.29
CA SER A 370 -6.71 3.73 -10.59
C SER A 370 -6.78 2.73 -11.74
N ALA A 371 -5.93 1.69 -11.73
CA ALA A 371 -6.01 0.59 -12.69
C ALA A 371 -7.33 -0.18 -12.56
N LYS A 372 -7.77 -0.50 -11.35
CA LYS A 372 -9.06 -1.13 -11.06
C LYS A 372 -10.23 -0.33 -11.62
N LEU A 373 -10.23 0.98 -11.42
CA LEU A 373 -11.28 1.87 -11.91
C LEU A 373 -11.32 1.90 -13.44
N LEU A 374 -10.17 1.89 -14.11
CA LEU A 374 -10.10 1.80 -15.57
C LEU A 374 -10.67 0.45 -16.05
N PHE A 375 -10.26 -0.69 -15.45
CA PHE A 375 -10.82 -2.00 -15.79
C PHE A 375 -12.34 -2.02 -15.65
N ARG A 376 -12.87 -1.56 -14.50
CA ARG A 376 -14.31 -1.51 -14.22
C ARG A 376 -15.07 -0.49 -15.10
N SER A 377 -14.35 0.37 -15.81
CA SER A 377 -14.89 1.33 -16.78
C SER A 377 -14.72 0.87 -18.24
N GLY A 378 -14.29 -0.39 -18.47
CA GLY A 378 -14.08 -0.95 -19.80
C GLY A 378 -12.85 -0.39 -20.52
N ILE A 379 -11.80 -0.05 -19.78
CA ILE A 379 -10.51 0.45 -20.29
C ILE A 379 -9.40 -0.45 -19.77
N GLY A 380 -8.70 -1.15 -20.66
CA GLY A 380 -7.62 -2.07 -20.29
C GLY A 380 -7.48 -3.24 -21.26
N PRO A 381 -6.59 -4.20 -20.99
CA PRO A 381 -6.44 -5.41 -21.80
C PRO A 381 -7.72 -6.25 -21.83
N LYS A 382 -8.03 -6.84 -22.98
CA LYS A 382 -9.29 -7.57 -23.22
C LYS A 382 -9.53 -8.71 -22.24
N ASP A 383 -8.48 -9.43 -21.84
CA ASP A 383 -8.54 -10.50 -20.84
C ASP A 383 -9.02 -9.99 -19.47
N GLN A 384 -8.52 -8.84 -19.02
CA GLN A 384 -8.94 -8.20 -17.77
C GLN A 384 -10.38 -7.68 -17.84
N LEU A 385 -10.76 -7.13 -18.98
CA LEU A 385 -12.15 -6.66 -19.19
C LEU A 385 -13.14 -7.83 -19.22
N ASN A 386 -12.75 -9.00 -19.75
CA ASN A 386 -13.55 -10.20 -19.70
C ASN A 386 -13.78 -10.70 -18.27
N ILE A 387 -12.78 -10.58 -17.39
CA ILE A 387 -12.95 -10.90 -15.96
C ILE A 387 -14.01 -10.00 -15.34
N VAL A 388 -13.96 -8.68 -15.58
CA VAL A 388 -14.98 -7.75 -15.07
C VAL A 388 -16.36 -8.06 -15.65
N LYS A 389 -16.46 -8.36 -16.96
CA LYS A 389 -17.70 -8.75 -17.65
C LYS A 389 -18.30 -10.03 -17.07
N GLY A 390 -17.45 -10.98 -16.64
CA GLY A 390 -17.88 -12.22 -16.02
C GLY A 390 -18.22 -12.10 -14.53
N SER A 391 -17.91 -10.97 -13.88
CA SER A 391 -18.12 -10.83 -12.44
C SER A 391 -19.59 -10.69 -12.05
N VAL A 392 -19.95 -11.26 -10.88
CA VAL A 392 -21.30 -11.14 -10.31
C VAL A 392 -21.69 -9.68 -10.06
N GLN A 393 -20.73 -8.88 -9.62
CA GLN A 393 -20.97 -7.50 -9.18
C GLN A 393 -21.18 -6.53 -10.34
N ASP A 394 -20.41 -6.68 -11.43
CA ASP A 394 -20.38 -5.70 -12.52
C ASP A 394 -20.93 -6.23 -13.83
N GLY A 395 -20.89 -7.54 -14.07
CA GLY A 395 -21.16 -8.14 -15.38
C GLY A 395 -22.47 -7.74 -16.03
N LYS A 396 -23.58 -7.72 -15.25
CA LYS A 396 -24.92 -7.32 -15.77
C LYS A 396 -25.01 -5.88 -16.23
N THR A 397 -24.16 -5.00 -15.69
CA THR A 397 -24.20 -3.54 -15.96
C THR A 397 -22.90 -3.05 -16.58
N PHE A 398 -22.02 -3.97 -17.00
CA PHE A 398 -20.74 -3.63 -17.59
C PHE A 398 -20.94 -3.02 -18.98
N ILE A 399 -20.08 -2.09 -19.35
CA ILE A 399 -20.15 -1.40 -20.64
C ILE A 399 -20.01 -2.40 -21.79
N PRO A 400 -20.80 -2.26 -22.88
CA PRO A 400 -20.72 -3.16 -24.04
C PRO A 400 -19.32 -3.26 -24.65
N GLU A 401 -18.93 -4.44 -25.12
CA GLU A 401 -17.60 -4.71 -25.67
C GLU A 401 -17.21 -3.77 -26.83
N ALA A 402 -18.17 -3.36 -27.64
CA ALA A 402 -17.95 -2.38 -28.72
C ALA A 402 -17.47 -1.00 -28.23
N GLN A 403 -17.61 -0.72 -26.94
CA GLN A 403 -17.13 0.52 -26.31
C GLN A 403 -15.87 0.31 -25.48
N TRP A 404 -15.28 -0.88 -25.47
CA TRP A 404 -14.03 -1.12 -24.76
C TRP A 404 -12.89 -0.36 -25.42
N ILE A 405 -11.99 0.14 -24.56
CA ILE A 405 -10.75 0.81 -24.99
C ILE A 405 -9.59 -0.10 -24.57
N ASN A 406 -8.92 -0.69 -25.54
CA ASN A 406 -7.80 -1.58 -25.29
C ASN A 406 -6.53 -0.78 -25.03
N LEU A 407 -6.06 -0.80 -23.77
CA LEU A 407 -4.84 -0.13 -23.31
C LEU A 407 -4.05 -1.06 -22.37
N PRO A 408 -2.73 -0.91 -22.25
CA PRO A 408 -1.87 -1.76 -21.42
C PRO A 408 -1.97 -1.41 -19.90
N VAL A 409 -3.17 -1.17 -19.40
CA VAL A 409 -3.43 -0.92 -17.97
C VAL A 409 -2.99 -2.12 -17.14
N GLY A 410 -2.33 -1.88 -16.03
CA GLY A 410 -1.78 -2.91 -15.16
C GLY A 410 -0.40 -3.42 -15.54
N GLN A 411 0.05 -3.17 -16.78
CA GLN A 411 1.40 -3.49 -17.24
C GLN A 411 2.42 -2.51 -16.63
N ASN A 412 3.73 -2.82 -16.78
CA ASN A 412 4.81 -1.98 -16.29
C ASN A 412 4.79 -1.74 -14.76
N LEU A 413 4.14 -2.61 -13.98
CA LEU A 413 4.16 -2.52 -12.53
C LEU A 413 5.59 -2.57 -12.00
N ASN A 414 5.94 -1.62 -11.12
CA ASN A 414 7.20 -1.59 -10.41
C ASN A 414 7.00 -1.29 -8.93
N ASP A 415 7.95 -1.74 -8.12
CA ASP A 415 8.14 -1.39 -6.73
C ASP A 415 9.64 -1.50 -6.43
N HIS A 416 10.12 -0.79 -5.44
CA HIS A 416 11.49 -0.96 -4.97
C HIS A 416 11.64 -2.33 -4.32
N VAL A 417 12.51 -3.18 -4.87
CA VAL A 417 12.81 -4.45 -4.20
C VAL A 417 13.52 -4.18 -2.88
N ASN A 418 12.94 -4.63 -1.78
CA ASN A 418 13.55 -4.52 -0.46
C ASN A 418 14.46 -5.70 -0.16
N THR A 419 15.64 -5.43 0.41
CA THR A 419 16.57 -6.44 0.94
C THR A 419 17.19 -5.93 2.22
N ASP A 420 16.91 -6.58 3.32
CA ASP A 420 17.36 -6.13 4.64
C ASP A 420 18.73 -6.71 5.01
N LEU A 421 19.56 -5.89 5.63
CA LEU A 421 20.66 -6.33 6.49
C LEU A 421 20.24 -6.05 7.94
N VAL A 422 20.66 -6.89 8.88
CA VAL A 422 20.45 -6.63 10.31
C VAL A 422 21.80 -6.65 11.00
N ILE A 423 22.03 -5.61 11.79
CA ILE A 423 23.24 -5.47 12.60
C ILE A 423 22.89 -5.32 14.07
N GLN A 424 23.84 -5.63 14.92
CA GLN A 424 23.78 -5.39 16.35
C GLN A 424 24.97 -4.53 16.80
N HIS A 425 24.73 -3.63 17.77
CA HIS A 425 25.78 -2.82 18.39
C HIS A 425 25.37 -2.40 19.79
N LYS A 426 26.23 -2.59 20.77
CA LYS A 426 25.94 -2.37 22.21
C LYS A 426 25.43 -0.98 22.58
N ASN A 427 25.74 0.04 21.79
CA ASN A 427 25.29 1.42 22.04
C ASN A 427 23.90 1.70 21.44
N VAL A 428 23.38 0.86 20.54
CA VAL A 428 22.03 1.00 20.02
C VAL A 428 21.05 0.55 21.08
N SER A 429 19.96 1.28 21.24
CA SER A 429 18.89 0.87 22.15
C SER A 429 17.53 1.05 21.49
N PHE A 430 16.74 -0.02 21.54
CA PHE A 430 15.39 -0.05 21.01
C PHE A 430 14.44 0.80 21.88
N TYR A 431 13.50 1.46 21.23
CA TYR A 431 12.34 2.06 21.87
C TYR A 431 11.10 1.36 21.32
N ASP A 432 10.28 0.78 22.20
CA ASP A 432 9.09 0.05 21.79
C ASP A 432 7.95 1.02 21.39
N PHE A 433 7.96 1.43 20.13
CA PHE A 433 6.89 2.24 19.56
C PHE A 433 5.57 1.49 19.45
N TYR A 434 5.57 0.16 19.40
CA TYR A 434 4.33 -0.63 19.34
C TYR A 434 3.65 -0.67 20.70
N GLN A 435 4.44 -0.79 21.79
CA GLN A 435 3.90 -0.69 23.15
C GLN A 435 3.31 0.69 23.43
N ALA A 436 3.78 1.74 22.78
CA ALA A 436 3.21 3.09 22.90
C ALA A 436 1.72 3.15 22.50
N TRP A 437 1.19 2.14 21.81
CA TRP A 437 -0.24 2.02 21.52
C TRP A 437 -1.08 1.77 22.77
N SER A 438 -0.75 0.74 23.53
CA SER A 438 -1.54 0.28 24.68
C SER A 438 -1.04 0.82 26.02
N ASN A 439 0.29 0.98 26.16
CA ASN A 439 0.95 1.37 27.41
C ASN A 439 2.12 2.31 27.13
N PRO A 440 1.87 3.56 26.67
CA PRO A 440 2.94 4.52 26.44
C PRO A 440 3.67 4.89 27.72
N ILE A 441 4.98 5.10 27.64
CA ILE A 441 5.74 5.69 28.74
C ILE A 441 5.11 7.04 29.08
N LYS A 442 4.74 7.21 30.36
CA LYS A 442 3.97 8.40 30.81
C LYS A 442 4.68 9.72 30.45
N ALA A 443 5.98 9.80 30.67
CA ALA A 443 6.77 10.99 30.38
C ALA A 443 6.74 11.36 28.88
N ASP A 444 6.85 10.35 28.00
CA ASP A 444 6.84 10.55 26.55
C ASP A 444 5.45 10.95 26.04
N LYS A 445 4.42 10.30 26.55
CA LYS A 445 3.02 10.67 26.26
C LYS A 445 2.74 12.11 26.70
N ASP A 446 3.11 12.48 27.91
CA ASP A 446 2.86 13.82 28.46
C ASP A 446 3.66 14.90 27.70
N ALA A 447 4.92 14.62 27.33
CA ALA A 447 5.73 15.49 26.49
C ALA A 447 5.06 15.73 25.12
N TYR A 448 4.58 14.65 24.52
CA TYR A 448 3.90 14.73 23.22
C TYR A 448 2.56 15.48 23.31
N LEU A 449 1.68 15.11 24.23
CA LEU A 449 0.35 15.71 24.34
C LEU A 449 0.41 17.18 24.72
N ASN A 450 1.29 17.57 25.63
CA ASN A 450 1.33 18.93 26.18
C ASN A 450 2.21 19.87 25.34
N LYS A 451 3.26 19.36 24.68
CA LYS A 451 4.29 20.20 24.06
C LYS A 451 4.60 19.81 22.61
N ARG A 452 4.07 18.70 22.09
CA ARG A 452 4.50 18.15 20.79
C ARG A 452 6.00 17.91 20.74
N ALA A 453 6.58 17.46 21.85
CA ALA A 453 8.00 17.17 22.05
C ALA A 453 8.20 15.70 22.40
N GLY A 454 9.45 15.24 22.34
CA GLY A 454 9.83 13.90 22.75
C GLY A 454 9.88 12.89 21.61
N ILE A 455 10.16 11.63 21.98
CA ILE A 455 10.39 10.53 21.04
C ILE A 455 9.19 10.26 20.13
N LEU A 456 7.95 10.48 20.58
CA LEU A 456 6.74 10.23 19.80
C LEU A 456 6.54 11.22 18.63
N THR A 457 7.37 12.27 18.53
CA THR A 457 7.42 13.16 17.37
C THR A 457 8.24 12.59 16.22
N GLN A 458 8.96 11.49 16.42
CA GLN A 458 9.80 10.84 15.43
C GLN A 458 9.07 9.68 14.76
N SER A 459 9.49 9.34 13.55
CA SER A 459 8.85 8.33 12.70
C SER A 459 9.31 6.92 13.10
N ALA A 460 8.67 6.36 14.06
CA ALA A 460 8.88 5.04 14.65
C ALA A 460 9.14 3.91 13.64
N PRO A 461 10.15 3.12 13.73
CA PRO A 461 11.49 3.27 14.31
C PRO A 461 12.50 3.83 13.28
N ASN A 462 12.04 4.51 12.22
CA ASN A 462 12.83 4.99 11.08
C ASN A 462 13.62 6.26 11.43
N ILE A 463 14.49 6.17 12.41
CA ILE A 463 15.23 7.29 13.00
C ILE A 463 16.75 7.19 12.82
N GLY A 464 17.22 6.11 12.19
CA GLY A 464 18.61 6.01 11.74
C GLY A 464 18.86 6.85 10.49
N PRO A 465 20.10 6.85 9.97
CA PRO A 465 20.41 7.59 8.77
C PRO A 465 19.67 7.04 7.54
N ILE A 466 19.37 7.92 6.61
CA ILE A 466 19.07 7.56 5.23
C ILE A 466 20.35 7.70 4.42
N ALA A 467 20.62 6.78 3.50
CA ALA A 467 21.84 6.81 2.70
C ALA A 467 21.56 6.42 1.24
N TRP A 468 22.46 6.82 0.34
CA TRP A 468 22.34 6.56 -1.09
C TRP A 468 23.67 6.20 -1.72
N GLU A 469 23.60 5.29 -2.69
CA GLU A 469 24.72 5.04 -3.61
C GLU A 469 24.21 4.77 -5.03
N VAL A 470 25.07 4.95 -6.01
CA VAL A 470 24.83 4.63 -7.42
C VAL A 470 25.89 3.64 -7.87
N LEU A 471 25.46 2.51 -8.42
CA LEU A 471 26.33 1.47 -8.93
C LEU A 471 26.04 1.22 -10.41
N LYS A 472 27.08 1.07 -11.20
CA LYS A 472 26.96 0.72 -12.61
C LYS A 472 26.93 -0.81 -12.76
N GLY A 473 25.88 -1.33 -13.36
CA GLY A 473 25.74 -2.76 -13.63
C GLY A 473 26.61 -3.24 -14.80
N SER A 474 26.70 -4.55 -14.96
CA SER A 474 27.39 -5.20 -16.11
C SER A 474 26.76 -4.86 -17.46
N ASP A 475 25.49 -4.51 -17.46
CA ASP A 475 24.72 -4.01 -18.62
C ASP A 475 24.96 -2.52 -18.93
N GLY A 476 25.84 -1.85 -18.18
CA GLY A 476 26.15 -0.43 -18.34
C GLY A 476 25.12 0.52 -17.71
N ILE A 477 24.02 0.02 -17.15
CA ILE A 477 22.97 0.82 -16.55
C ILE A 477 23.38 1.21 -15.12
N GLU A 478 23.24 2.50 -14.80
CA GLU A 478 23.41 3.00 -13.44
C GLU A 478 22.15 2.73 -12.62
N ARG A 479 22.32 2.06 -11.47
CA ARG A 479 21.27 1.77 -10.51
C ARG A 479 21.51 2.53 -9.24
N GLN A 480 20.50 3.27 -8.81
CA GLN A 480 20.53 3.97 -7.53
C GLN A 480 19.88 3.12 -6.46
N PHE A 481 20.57 3.00 -5.35
CA PHE A 481 20.10 2.38 -4.11
C PHE A 481 19.84 3.44 -3.06
N GLN A 482 18.76 3.24 -2.32
CA GLN A 482 18.43 4.02 -1.15
C GLN A 482 18.38 3.07 0.05
N TRP A 483 18.99 3.50 1.14
CA TRP A 483 18.99 2.80 2.41
C TRP A 483 18.18 3.57 3.43
N THR A 484 17.33 2.88 4.18
CA THR A 484 16.75 3.39 5.44
C THR A 484 17.26 2.55 6.59
N ALA A 485 17.43 3.16 7.75
CA ALA A 485 17.84 2.44 8.95
C ALA A 485 16.73 2.56 10.01
N ARG A 486 16.26 1.40 10.45
CA ARG A 486 15.28 1.26 11.53
C ARG A 486 15.99 0.82 12.79
N VAL A 487 15.75 1.51 13.90
CA VAL A 487 16.31 1.14 15.22
C VAL A 487 15.43 0.04 15.83
N GLU A 488 15.40 -1.09 15.16
CA GLU A 488 14.75 -2.35 15.59
C GLU A 488 15.39 -3.54 14.89
N GLY A 489 15.43 -4.69 15.55
CA GLY A 489 15.86 -5.98 15.01
C GLY A 489 14.71 -6.81 14.43
N PRO A 490 15.00 -8.02 13.96
CA PRO A 490 14.00 -8.94 13.42
C PRO A 490 13.08 -9.54 14.51
N GLY A 491 13.36 -9.28 15.79
CA GLY A 491 12.55 -9.72 16.94
C GLY A 491 12.34 -8.60 17.94
N ILE A 492 11.13 -8.51 18.50
CA ILE A 492 10.71 -7.46 19.43
C ILE A 492 11.56 -7.45 20.73
N ASN A 493 12.21 -8.56 21.06
CA ASN A 493 13.01 -8.72 22.29
C ASN A 493 14.47 -8.31 22.14
N ASP A 494 14.94 -7.96 20.95
CA ASP A 494 16.31 -7.51 20.73
C ASP A 494 16.39 -5.98 20.87
N THR A 495 17.10 -5.53 21.90
CA THR A 495 17.20 -4.11 22.25
C THR A 495 18.40 -3.40 21.63
N HIS A 496 19.27 -4.10 20.90
CA HIS A 496 20.53 -3.57 20.37
C HIS A 496 20.68 -3.69 18.86
N SER A 497 19.63 -4.14 18.15
CA SER A 497 19.69 -4.36 16.72
C SER A 497 19.14 -3.21 15.90
N MET A 498 19.63 -3.12 14.68
CA MET A 498 19.13 -2.22 13.63
C MET A 498 18.90 -2.99 12.34
N THR A 499 17.82 -2.66 11.64
CA THR A 499 17.54 -3.15 10.30
C THR A 499 17.88 -2.06 9.27
N LEU A 500 18.74 -2.40 8.32
CA LEU A 500 19.10 -1.56 7.19
C LEU A 500 18.38 -2.08 5.96
N SER A 501 17.36 -1.37 5.52
CA SER A 501 16.57 -1.75 4.34
C SER A 501 17.18 -1.15 3.07
N ASN A 502 17.64 -2.02 2.18
CA ASN A 502 18.15 -1.67 0.85
C ASN A 502 17.01 -1.66 -0.16
N TYR A 503 16.86 -0.55 -0.87
CA TYR A 503 15.87 -0.38 -1.93
C TYR A 503 16.54 -0.11 -3.26
N LEU A 504 16.40 -1.02 -4.23
CA LEU A 504 16.76 -0.76 -5.61
C LEU A 504 15.71 0.17 -6.22
N GLY A 505 16.10 1.40 -6.51
CA GLY A 505 15.25 2.43 -7.10
C GLY A 505 15.46 2.63 -8.59
N ARG A 506 15.92 3.84 -8.98
CA ARG A 506 16.20 4.18 -10.37
C ARG A 506 17.15 3.17 -11.03
N GLY A 507 16.89 2.85 -12.28
CA GLY A 507 17.70 1.93 -13.08
C GLY A 507 17.29 0.47 -12.95
N SER A 508 16.34 0.10 -12.10
CA SER A 508 15.71 -1.22 -12.13
C SER A 508 15.07 -1.45 -13.50
N THR A 509 15.34 -2.61 -14.10
CA THR A 509 14.78 -3.02 -15.40
C THR A 509 13.72 -4.11 -15.29
N SER A 510 13.59 -4.71 -14.12
CA SER A 510 12.54 -5.70 -13.84
C SER A 510 11.17 -5.02 -13.75
N ARG A 511 10.14 -5.64 -14.35
CA ARG A 511 8.75 -5.17 -14.35
C ARG A 511 7.80 -6.30 -14.05
N GLY A 512 6.68 -5.96 -13.45
CA GLY A 512 5.60 -6.87 -13.12
C GLY A 512 4.28 -6.47 -13.78
N VAL A 513 3.21 -7.14 -13.35
CA VAL A 513 1.83 -6.93 -13.84
C VAL A 513 0.87 -6.93 -12.67
N ALA A 514 -0.01 -5.93 -12.64
CA ALA A 514 -1.18 -5.90 -11.77
C ALA A 514 -2.42 -6.31 -12.57
N SER A 515 -3.19 -7.23 -12.02
CA SER A 515 -4.38 -7.80 -12.65
C SER A 515 -5.58 -7.70 -11.73
N ILE A 516 -6.79 -7.75 -12.30
CA ILE A 516 -8.03 -7.87 -11.53
C ILE A 516 -8.49 -9.34 -11.52
N ASN A 517 -9.03 -9.81 -10.40
CA ASN A 517 -9.60 -11.16 -10.30
C ASN A 517 -11.13 -11.15 -10.34
N GLY A 518 -11.76 -12.34 -10.31
CA GLY A 518 -13.22 -12.49 -10.39
C GLY A 518 -14.00 -11.86 -9.23
N ALA A 519 -13.35 -11.64 -8.09
CA ALA A 519 -13.91 -10.90 -6.94
C ALA A 519 -13.71 -9.38 -7.07
N LEU A 520 -13.20 -8.92 -8.21
CA LEU A 520 -12.84 -7.53 -8.49
C LEU A 520 -11.79 -6.96 -7.53
N SER A 521 -10.93 -7.80 -6.98
CA SER A 521 -9.73 -7.40 -6.23
C SER A 521 -8.52 -7.34 -7.15
N MET A 522 -7.62 -6.37 -6.87
CA MET A 522 -6.36 -6.25 -7.60
C MET A 522 -5.31 -7.18 -6.99
N THR A 523 -4.53 -7.82 -7.86
CA THR A 523 -3.45 -8.74 -7.46
C THR A 523 -2.19 -8.46 -8.26
N VAL A 524 -1.03 -8.80 -7.69
CA VAL A 524 0.23 -8.80 -8.43
C VAL A 524 0.39 -10.16 -9.11
N SER A 525 -0.09 -10.26 -10.34
CA SER A 525 -0.03 -11.50 -11.13
C SER A 525 1.37 -11.84 -11.65
N THR A 526 2.23 -10.84 -11.78
CA THR A 526 3.65 -11.01 -12.10
C THR A 526 4.46 -10.12 -11.17
N SER A 527 5.30 -10.75 -10.34
CA SER A 527 6.20 -10.04 -9.42
C SER A 527 7.22 -9.19 -10.20
N PRO A 528 7.44 -7.91 -9.82
CA PRO A 528 8.43 -7.06 -10.49
C PRO A 528 9.88 -7.27 -9.99
N TYR A 529 10.13 -8.16 -9.04
CA TYR A 529 11.41 -8.21 -8.32
C TYR A 529 12.43 -9.14 -8.96
N LEU A 530 13.62 -8.61 -9.26
CA LEU A 530 14.82 -9.32 -9.66
C LEU A 530 14.56 -10.37 -10.76
N ARG A 531 13.84 -9.95 -11.81
CA ARG A 531 13.47 -10.81 -12.94
C ARG A 531 14.60 -11.04 -13.93
N ASN A 532 15.67 -10.27 -13.81
CA ASN A 532 16.87 -10.40 -14.62
C ASN A 532 18.12 -10.42 -13.73
N GLN A 533 19.21 -10.93 -14.30
CA GLN A 533 20.46 -11.07 -13.58
C GLN A 533 21.12 -9.73 -13.25
N PRO A 534 21.16 -8.71 -14.15
CA PRO A 534 21.76 -7.42 -13.85
C PRO A 534 21.14 -6.71 -12.62
N ASP A 535 19.82 -6.78 -12.41
CA ASP A 535 19.18 -6.22 -11.20
C ASP A 535 19.59 -7.02 -9.94
N THR A 536 19.71 -8.35 -10.06
CA THR A 536 20.15 -9.21 -8.95
C THR A 536 21.59 -8.91 -8.57
N ASP A 537 22.49 -8.82 -9.56
CA ASP A 537 23.92 -8.53 -9.34
C ASP A 537 24.13 -7.15 -8.72
N ALA A 538 23.32 -6.18 -9.14
CA ALA A 538 23.38 -4.83 -8.58
C ALA A 538 22.96 -4.81 -7.11
N VAL A 539 21.90 -5.56 -6.72
CA VAL A 539 21.52 -5.70 -5.31
C VAL A 539 22.65 -6.35 -4.50
N ILE A 540 23.25 -7.43 -5.02
CA ILE A 540 24.41 -8.08 -4.38
C ILE A 540 25.56 -7.09 -4.19
N ALA A 541 25.89 -6.30 -5.22
CA ALA A 541 26.95 -5.31 -5.15
C ALA A 541 26.68 -4.21 -4.11
N SER A 542 25.44 -3.73 -4.03
CA SER A 542 25.04 -2.73 -3.03
C SER A 542 25.13 -3.28 -1.61
N LEU A 543 24.64 -4.49 -1.37
CA LEU A 543 24.78 -5.13 -0.06
C LEU A 543 26.25 -5.30 0.35
N LYS A 544 27.13 -5.75 -0.58
CA LYS A 544 28.57 -5.87 -0.33
C LYS A 544 29.21 -4.51 -0.01
N SER A 545 28.81 -3.45 -0.73
CA SER A 545 29.29 -2.09 -0.46
C SER A 545 28.94 -1.64 0.97
N MET A 546 27.71 -1.87 1.40
CA MET A 546 27.28 -1.55 2.77
C MET A 546 28.00 -2.40 3.81
N VAL A 547 28.11 -3.72 3.60
CA VAL A 547 28.85 -4.60 4.55
C VAL A 547 30.29 -4.15 4.73
N LYS A 548 30.96 -3.78 3.61
CA LYS A 548 32.32 -3.21 3.66
C LYS A 548 32.39 -1.94 4.52
N ALA A 549 31.40 -1.04 4.38
CA ALA A 549 31.33 0.16 5.20
C ALA A 549 31.10 -0.15 6.68
N LEU A 550 30.20 -1.10 6.99
CA LEU A 550 29.91 -1.52 8.37
C LEU A 550 31.13 -2.13 9.06
N GLN A 551 31.97 -2.85 8.33
CA GLN A 551 33.22 -3.45 8.85
C GLN A 551 34.27 -2.40 9.29
N ARG A 552 34.09 -1.11 8.96
CA ARG A 552 34.93 -0.03 9.50
C ARG A 552 34.73 0.19 10.98
N ASN A 553 33.62 -0.27 11.55
CA ASN A 553 33.38 -0.30 12.99
C ASN A 553 33.40 -1.77 13.47
N PRO A 554 34.49 -2.25 14.12
CA PRO A 554 34.60 -3.65 14.53
C PRO A 554 33.65 -4.05 15.66
N GLN A 555 32.93 -3.10 16.26
CA GLN A 555 31.89 -3.37 17.26
C GLN A 555 30.51 -3.64 16.64
N ILE A 556 30.37 -3.48 15.33
CA ILE A 556 29.16 -3.86 14.61
C ILE A 556 29.19 -5.36 14.32
N GLU A 557 28.17 -6.06 14.77
CA GLU A 557 27.98 -7.49 14.51
C GLU A 557 26.86 -7.69 13.49
N MET A 558 27.14 -8.47 12.44
CA MET A 558 26.12 -8.84 11.45
C MET A 558 25.21 -9.94 12.02
N GLN A 559 23.90 -9.72 11.97
CA GLN A 559 22.88 -10.69 12.35
C GLN A 559 22.20 -11.30 11.11
N VAL A 560 21.97 -10.48 10.07
CA VAL A 560 21.43 -10.92 8.77
C VAL A 560 22.26 -10.29 7.65
N PRO A 561 22.82 -11.10 6.76
CA PRO A 561 22.87 -12.56 6.80
C PRO A 561 23.68 -13.09 8.02
N PRO A 562 23.37 -14.31 8.47
CA PRO A 562 24.12 -14.92 9.58
C PRO A 562 25.56 -15.21 9.19
N ALA A 563 26.43 -15.31 10.18
CA ALA A 563 27.87 -15.57 10.02
C ALA A 563 28.10 -16.79 9.12
N GLY A 564 29.08 -16.69 8.21
CA GLY A 564 29.41 -17.74 7.23
C GLY A 564 28.53 -17.76 5.97
N THR A 565 27.47 -16.95 5.90
CA THR A 565 26.64 -16.83 4.70
C THR A 565 27.17 -15.71 3.80
N THR A 566 27.49 -16.03 2.53
CA THR A 566 27.89 -15.00 1.56
C THR A 566 26.68 -14.16 1.15
N ILE A 567 26.90 -12.93 0.67
CA ILE A 567 25.83 -12.06 0.21
C ILE A 567 25.10 -12.69 -0.99
N GLU A 568 25.80 -13.38 -1.88
CA GLU A 568 25.21 -14.10 -3.01
C GLU A 568 24.26 -15.19 -2.55
N ALA A 569 24.71 -16.04 -1.60
CA ALA A 569 23.90 -17.12 -1.04
C ALA A 569 22.65 -16.53 -0.32
N TYR A 570 22.85 -15.46 0.41
CA TYR A 570 21.75 -14.76 1.09
C TYR A 570 20.71 -14.25 0.09
N VAL A 571 21.11 -13.48 -0.93
CA VAL A 571 20.16 -12.96 -1.93
C VAL A 571 19.47 -14.08 -2.70
N ALA A 572 20.20 -15.18 -3.02
CA ALA A 572 19.65 -16.34 -3.69
C ALA A 572 18.61 -17.10 -2.83
N SER A 573 18.75 -17.09 -1.51
CA SER A 573 17.81 -17.74 -0.59
C SER A 573 16.49 -16.97 -0.43
N LEU A 574 16.47 -15.68 -0.77
CA LEU A 574 15.30 -14.85 -0.56
C LEU A 574 14.23 -15.07 -1.63
N SER A 575 12.99 -15.27 -1.20
CA SER A 575 11.85 -15.33 -2.10
C SER A 575 11.70 -14.04 -2.90
N LYS A 576 11.31 -14.14 -4.17
CA LYS A 576 11.03 -13.00 -5.06
C LYS A 576 9.52 -12.65 -5.11
N THR A 577 8.74 -13.13 -4.16
CA THR A 577 7.31 -12.83 -4.08
C THR A 577 7.04 -11.40 -3.57
N PRO A 578 5.89 -10.81 -3.92
CA PRO A 578 5.52 -9.50 -3.40
C PRO A 578 5.49 -9.44 -1.87
N SER A 579 4.97 -10.46 -1.21
CA SER A 579 4.91 -10.51 0.26
C SER A 579 6.28 -10.46 0.93
N ALA A 580 7.31 -11.05 0.30
CA ALA A 580 8.67 -11.13 0.86
C ALA A 580 9.53 -9.90 0.54
N ARG A 581 9.28 -9.21 -0.58
CA ARG A 581 10.22 -8.20 -1.12
C ARG A 581 9.62 -6.80 -1.30
N ARG A 582 8.35 -6.60 -0.99
CA ARG A 582 7.67 -5.31 -1.21
C ARG A 582 8.22 -4.21 -0.32
N ALA A 583 8.41 -3.03 -0.91
CA ALA A 583 8.56 -1.77 -0.20
C ALA A 583 7.24 -1.02 -0.04
N ASN A 584 6.20 -1.44 -0.78
CA ASN A 584 4.92 -0.76 -0.94
C ASN A 584 5.05 0.64 -1.59
N HIS A 585 6.03 0.80 -2.46
CA HIS A 585 6.27 1.99 -3.30
C HIS A 585 5.76 1.76 -4.73
N TRP A 586 4.61 1.11 -4.87
CA TRP A 586 4.03 0.66 -6.13
C TRP A 586 3.76 1.80 -7.11
N ILE A 587 4.21 1.64 -8.38
CA ILE A 587 4.09 2.62 -9.47
C ILE A 587 3.84 1.93 -10.81
N GLY A 588 3.48 2.70 -11.84
CA GLY A 588 3.68 2.33 -13.26
C GLY A 588 2.51 1.67 -13.98
N THR A 589 1.40 1.30 -13.32
CA THR A 589 0.27 0.55 -13.93
C THR A 589 -0.53 1.34 -14.99
N ASN A 590 -0.37 2.66 -15.05
CA ASN A 590 -1.00 3.56 -16.03
C ASN A 590 0.04 4.47 -16.68
N LYS A 591 1.15 3.91 -17.10
CA LYS A 591 2.36 4.56 -17.58
C LYS A 591 2.07 5.76 -18.51
N ILE A 592 2.76 6.89 -18.24
CA ILE A 592 2.77 8.08 -19.09
C ILE A 592 3.77 7.94 -20.25
N GLY A 593 3.40 8.42 -21.41
CA GLY A 593 4.30 8.50 -22.56
C GLY A 593 3.61 8.99 -23.82
N SER A 594 4.40 9.20 -24.88
CA SER A 594 3.92 9.59 -26.20
C SER A 594 3.60 8.41 -27.11
N ASP A 595 3.97 7.17 -26.71
CA ASP A 595 3.74 5.92 -27.42
C ASP A 595 2.38 5.32 -27.03
N SER A 596 1.32 5.79 -27.67
CA SER A 596 -0.06 5.37 -27.32
C SER A 596 -0.27 3.85 -27.36
N GLY A 597 -0.78 3.29 -26.27
CA GLY A 597 -1.17 1.89 -26.17
C GLY A 597 -2.28 1.47 -27.16
N LEU A 598 -3.07 2.42 -27.68
CA LEU A 598 -4.06 2.15 -28.73
C LEU A 598 -3.43 1.64 -30.03
N ASN A 599 -2.19 2.02 -30.29
CA ASN A 599 -1.45 1.70 -31.51
C ASN A 599 -0.31 0.72 -31.25
N GLY A 600 -0.42 -0.11 -30.22
CA GLY A 600 0.63 -1.09 -29.87
C GLY A 600 1.79 -0.50 -29.03
N GLY A 601 1.71 0.75 -28.60
CA GLY A 601 2.65 1.34 -27.64
C GLY A 601 2.41 0.85 -26.22
N THR A 602 3.19 1.39 -25.29
CA THR A 602 3.20 0.92 -23.89
C THR A 602 2.54 1.89 -22.91
N SER A 603 2.07 3.06 -23.37
CA SER A 603 1.54 4.11 -22.50
C SER A 603 0.02 4.09 -22.43
N VAL A 604 -0.48 4.29 -21.21
CA VAL A 604 -1.93 4.37 -20.89
C VAL A 604 -2.41 5.81 -20.95
N VAL A 605 -1.57 6.76 -20.51
CA VAL A 605 -1.89 8.19 -20.53
C VAL A 605 -0.90 8.98 -21.39
N ASP A 606 -1.40 10.05 -22.01
CA ASP A 606 -0.59 11.01 -22.77
C ASP A 606 0.22 11.95 -21.86
N LEU A 607 0.99 12.85 -22.45
CA LEU A 607 1.83 13.79 -21.72
C LEU A 607 1.05 14.83 -20.88
N ASN A 608 -0.27 14.93 -21.09
CA ASN A 608 -1.18 15.72 -20.25
C ASN A 608 -1.90 14.88 -19.21
N THR A 609 -1.46 13.65 -19.00
CA THR A 609 -2.06 12.65 -18.10
C THR A 609 -3.46 12.18 -18.50
N LYS A 610 -3.93 12.51 -19.72
CA LYS A 610 -5.21 12.07 -20.23
C LYS A 610 -5.12 10.63 -20.73
N VAL A 611 -6.09 9.80 -20.36
CA VAL A 611 -6.19 8.41 -20.80
C VAL A 611 -6.40 8.37 -22.32
N TYR A 612 -5.56 7.66 -23.04
CA TYR A 612 -5.67 7.50 -24.49
C TYR A 612 -7.03 6.93 -24.89
N GLY A 613 -7.57 7.41 -26.00
CA GLY A 613 -8.91 7.02 -26.47
C GLY A 613 -10.07 7.63 -25.68
N THR A 614 -9.78 8.54 -24.74
CA THR A 614 -10.80 9.27 -23.99
C THR A 614 -10.73 10.78 -24.20
N ASP A 615 -11.86 11.47 -23.94
CA ASP A 615 -11.96 12.91 -24.14
C ASP A 615 -11.60 13.68 -22.88
N ASN A 616 -12.01 13.17 -21.70
CA ASN A 616 -12.01 13.91 -20.44
C ASN A 616 -11.75 13.04 -19.19
N ILE A 617 -11.00 11.94 -19.34
CA ILE A 617 -10.55 11.08 -18.24
C ILE A 617 -9.05 11.25 -18.07
N PHE A 618 -8.59 11.51 -16.84
CA PHE A 618 -7.19 11.76 -16.49
C PHE A 618 -6.76 10.85 -15.33
N VAL A 619 -5.45 10.59 -15.24
CA VAL A 619 -4.85 9.89 -14.09
C VAL A 619 -3.75 10.76 -13.49
N VAL A 620 -3.83 11.00 -12.17
CA VAL A 620 -2.85 11.83 -11.45
C VAL A 620 -2.49 11.17 -10.12
N ASP A 621 -1.68 10.14 -10.19
CA ASP A 621 -1.06 9.45 -9.03
C ASP A 621 0.20 8.68 -9.48
N ALA A 622 0.79 7.91 -8.58
CA ALA A 622 2.03 7.18 -8.85
C ALA A 622 1.88 6.10 -9.96
N SER A 623 0.67 5.74 -10.34
CA SER A 623 0.45 4.76 -11.43
C SER A 623 0.95 5.25 -12.79
N ILE A 624 1.09 6.57 -12.99
CA ILE A 624 1.57 7.11 -14.26
C ILE A 624 3.10 7.09 -14.41
N PHE A 625 3.85 6.81 -13.35
CA PHE A 625 5.31 6.83 -13.42
C PHE A 625 5.81 5.83 -14.46
N PRO A 626 6.75 6.24 -15.33
CA PRO A 626 7.25 5.38 -16.40
C PRO A 626 8.21 4.29 -15.91
N ALA A 627 8.76 4.48 -14.70
CA ALA A 627 9.66 3.63 -13.89
C ALA A 627 10.90 3.12 -14.61
#